data_e4985748a6c6b99c0c2ef2610d1b12de
#
_entry.id   e4985748a6c6b99c0c2ef2610d1b12de
#
_cell.length_a   1.000
_cell.length_b   1.000
_cell.length_c   1.000
_cell.angle_alpha   90.00
_cell.angle_beta   90.00
_cell.angle_gamma   90.00
#
_symmetry.space_group_name_H-M   'P 1'
#
loop_
_entity.id
_entity.type
_entity.pdbx_description
1 polymer ?
#
loop_
_entity_poly.entity_id
_entity_poly.type
_entity_poly.pdbx_seq_one_letter_code
_entity_poly.pdbx_strand_id
1 'polypeptide(L)'
;MTTPTDQQPDANHYLRHLCRLNDTQEVTASEDIYNQFGVLLIAKGSRINPQTQTQLNQHRLKKSLDGQIALQSTLTDELIFQRALKMLEKSPELWSLHCSNRFEAPFRHLCLSENLPLQVRQKLTVMDVQLPDLFEHCLFTGWAAALIAKEIGLKPDICKNAYTCGLLHDIGLLHISADVQTPLSEDNWRALQSHVVIGQRYADDCGLEKSIGRGILEHHERLDCTGYPARKAANKLGLLGQLISSADLLHSLCTNELSRSRHSMHDALPYFKIHRGSFNEAIHSAIIRLLSRTTSDQLDQDTDIPPVNLQRVRDTNIQLKALWLPLLELSQQASICAQPEWLKVSTMMVSIIGILNESGLDDELLSSWLITEMDLDDQANQLDLKEIDAMQYELLWLFKRLGWNLQCLIDAHETPESSASTALAAYHTQLNEQLEQAFSRYLEPKQPSPSSLHEQEQEQEQEQAPPSQQQLANAENAKNAADSDPKSATLSE
;
A
#
# COMPACT_ATOMS: atom_id res chain seq x y z
N MET A 1 0.83 43.19 -7.24
CA MET A 1 1.40 41.83 -7.24
C MET A 1 1.12 41.27 -5.86
N THR A 2 -0.03 40.64 -5.72
CA THR A 2 -0.45 39.96 -4.49
C THR A 2 0.19 38.58 -4.50
N THR A 3 1.03 38.30 -3.53
CA THR A 3 1.62 36.97 -3.24
C THR A 3 0.52 35.94 -3.01
N PRO A 4 0.65 34.70 -3.51
CA PRO A 4 -0.33 33.65 -3.24
C PRO A 4 -0.38 33.41 -1.73
N THR A 5 -1.57 33.39 -1.20
CA THR A 5 -1.92 33.09 0.19
C THR A 5 -1.27 31.76 0.62
N ASP A 6 -0.35 31.86 1.55
CA ASP A 6 0.22 30.78 2.34
C ASP A 6 -0.92 30.23 3.25
N GLN A 7 -1.88 29.52 2.66
CA GLN A 7 -2.92 28.82 3.39
C GLN A 7 -2.26 27.58 4.00
N GLN A 8 -2.38 27.45 5.31
CA GLN A 8 -2.07 26.19 6.00
C GLN A 8 -3.16 25.15 5.59
N PRO A 9 -2.92 24.24 4.64
CA PRO A 9 -3.90 23.23 4.26
C PRO A 9 -4.15 22.21 5.38
N ASP A 10 -3.21 22.12 6.33
CA ASP A 10 -3.10 21.03 7.28
C ASP A 10 -4.16 21.01 8.40
N ALA A 11 -4.71 22.17 8.78
CA ALA A 11 -5.67 22.26 9.89
C ALA A 11 -7.08 21.77 9.50
N ASN A 12 -7.45 21.87 8.22
CA ASN A 12 -8.84 21.70 7.79
C ASN A 12 -9.34 20.25 7.86
N HIS A 13 -8.48 19.26 7.55
CA HIS A 13 -8.91 17.86 7.50
C HIS A 13 -8.96 17.24 8.88
N TYR A 14 -7.95 17.47 9.72
CA TYR A 14 -7.95 17.00 11.10
C TYR A 14 -9.15 17.55 11.89
N LEU A 15 -9.50 18.83 11.70
CA LEU A 15 -10.70 19.42 12.31
C LEU A 15 -11.99 18.70 11.89
N ARG A 16 -12.10 18.25 10.63
CA ARG A 16 -13.26 17.45 10.19
C ARG A 16 -13.36 16.14 10.95
N HIS A 17 -12.23 15.45 11.15
CA HIS A 17 -12.21 14.22 11.94
C HIS A 17 -12.62 14.48 13.38
N LEU A 18 -12.15 15.56 14.01
CA LEU A 18 -12.55 15.94 15.37
C LEU A 18 -14.06 16.27 15.46
N CYS A 19 -14.61 16.98 14.48
CA CYS A 19 -16.04 17.27 14.44
C CYS A 19 -16.88 15.99 14.31
N ARG A 20 -16.48 15.06 13.43
CA ARG A 20 -17.17 13.77 13.30
C ARG A 20 -17.01 12.88 14.52
N LEU A 21 -15.85 12.93 15.19
CA LEU A 21 -15.63 12.20 16.43
C LEU A 21 -16.60 12.65 17.54
N ASN A 22 -17.04 13.90 17.51
CA ASN A 22 -17.99 14.46 18.48
C ASN A 22 -19.40 13.80 18.41
N ASP A 23 -19.70 13.03 17.36
CA ASP A 23 -20.92 12.23 17.26
C ASP A 23 -20.87 10.98 18.17
N THR A 24 -19.68 10.54 18.57
CA THR A 24 -19.45 9.34 19.39
C THR A 24 -18.89 9.63 20.77
N GLN A 25 -18.09 10.69 20.91
CA GLN A 25 -17.53 11.13 22.20
C GLN A 25 -17.28 12.63 22.20
N GLU A 26 -17.30 13.24 23.38
CA GLU A 26 -17.13 14.69 23.49
C GLU A 26 -15.70 15.13 23.14
N VAL A 27 -15.60 16.14 22.27
CA VAL A 27 -14.36 16.80 21.85
C VAL A 27 -14.44 18.26 22.24
N THR A 28 -13.52 18.71 23.11
CA THR A 28 -13.52 20.08 23.65
C THR A 28 -12.17 20.78 23.50
N ALA A 29 -12.15 22.09 23.56
CA ALA A 29 -10.94 22.86 23.70
C ALA A 29 -10.34 22.67 25.12
N SER A 30 -9.09 22.21 25.24
CA SER A 30 -8.40 22.02 26.51
C SER A 30 -7.89 23.32 27.13
N GLU A 31 -7.68 24.34 26.29
CA GLU A 31 -7.30 25.70 26.66
C GLU A 31 -8.00 26.72 25.72
N ASP A 32 -7.88 28.02 26.01
CA ASP A 32 -8.36 29.07 25.11
C ASP A 32 -7.56 29.08 23.80
N ILE A 33 -8.26 29.03 22.66
CA ILE A 33 -7.66 29.01 21.32
C ILE A 33 -7.67 30.41 20.74
N TYR A 34 -6.49 30.92 20.41
CA TYR A 34 -6.26 32.26 19.89
C TYR A 34 -5.75 32.22 18.44
N ASN A 35 -6.11 33.25 17.67
CA ASN A 35 -5.47 33.47 16.37
C ASN A 35 -4.07 34.10 16.56
N GLN A 36 -3.33 34.22 15.44
CA GLN A 36 -1.97 34.83 15.44
C GLN A 36 -1.92 36.27 15.98
N PHE A 37 -3.04 36.99 15.99
CA PHE A 37 -3.16 38.35 16.49
C PHE A 37 -3.58 38.43 17.96
N GLY A 38 -3.77 37.29 18.63
CA GLY A 38 -4.18 37.22 20.03
C GLY A 38 -5.69 37.38 20.27
N VAL A 39 -6.51 37.30 19.22
CA VAL A 39 -7.97 37.29 19.35
C VAL A 39 -8.43 35.91 19.74
N LEU A 40 -9.26 35.82 20.81
CA LEU A 40 -9.88 34.58 21.27
C LEU A 40 -10.85 34.07 20.19
N LEU A 41 -10.63 32.85 19.72
CA LEU A 41 -11.52 32.17 18.78
C LEU A 41 -12.46 31.19 19.51
N ILE A 42 -11.92 30.35 20.38
CA ILE A 42 -12.65 29.31 21.09
C ILE A 42 -12.22 29.37 22.57
N ALA A 43 -13.20 29.46 23.48
CA ALA A 43 -12.91 29.42 24.90
C ALA A 43 -12.67 27.98 25.39
N LYS A 44 -11.82 27.81 26.40
CA LYS A 44 -11.60 26.55 27.09
C LYS A 44 -12.93 25.87 27.46
N GLY A 45 -13.01 24.55 27.23
CA GLY A 45 -14.21 23.74 27.54
C GLY A 45 -15.30 23.82 26.45
N SER A 46 -15.16 24.69 25.45
CA SER A 46 -16.12 24.72 24.33
C SER A 46 -15.99 23.48 23.44
N ARG A 47 -17.11 22.94 22.96
CA ARG A 47 -17.14 21.81 22.04
C ARG A 47 -16.62 22.21 20.66
N ILE A 48 -15.87 21.29 20.07
CA ILE A 48 -15.42 21.39 18.67
C ILE A 48 -16.53 20.84 17.78
N ASN A 49 -17.23 21.71 17.08
CA ASN A 49 -18.38 21.41 16.23
C ASN A 49 -18.22 22.07 14.84
N PRO A 50 -19.11 21.86 13.88
CA PRO A 50 -18.99 22.45 12.55
C PRO A 50 -18.93 23.98 12.53
N GLN A 51 -19.57 24.68 13.50
CA GLN A 51 -19.51 26.14 13.58
C GLN A 51 -18.11 26.59 14.07
N THR A 52 -17.56 25.95 15.10
CA THR A 52 -16.19 26.22 15.57
C THR A 52 -15.15 25.82 14.51
N GLN A 53 -15.40 24.77 13.75
CA GLN A 53 -14.57 24.41 12.59
C GLN A 53 -14.49 25.55 11.58
N THR A 54 -15.63 26.11 11.16
CA THR A 54 -15.68 27.22 10.22
C THR A 54 -14.89 28.43 10.74
N GLN A 55 -15.02 28.73 12.02
CA GLN A 55 -14.30 29.82 12.66
C GLN A 55 -12.78 29.58 12.70
N LEU A 56 -12.35 28.37 13.06
CA LEU A 56 -10.92 28.02 13.10
C LEU A 56 -10.28 28.01 11.71
N ASN A 57 -11.01 27.58 10.68
CA ASN A 57 -10.53 27.57 9.30
C ASN A 57 -10.33 28.96 8.69
N GLN A 58 -11.00 29.97 9.21
CA GLN A 58 -10.88 31.36 8.72
C GLN A 58 -9.66 32.10 9.31
N HIS A 59 -8.99 31.51 10.31
CA HIS A 59 -7.95 32.19 11.05
C HIS A 59 -6.68 31.31 11.18
N ARG A 60 -5.52 31.97 11.06
CA ARG A 60 -4.25 31.31 11.41
C ARG A 60 -4.12 31.27 12.92
N LEU A 61 -3.96 30.06 13.46
CA LEU A 61 -3.85 29.83 14.91
C LEU A 61 -2.47 30.26 15.43
N LYS A 62 -2.47 30.73 16.67
CA LYS A 62 -1.23 31.11 17.40
C LYS A 62 -0.39 29.88 17.77
N LYS A 63 -1.03 28.73 18.09
CA LYS A 63 -0.42 27.45 18.42
C LYS A 63 -1.08 26.35 17.57
N SER A 64 -0.39 25.22 17.40
CA SER A 64 -0.99 24.03 16.78
C SER A 64 -2.23 23.58 17.55
N LEU A 65 -3.27 23.17 16.83
CA LEU A 65 -4.51 22.69 17.42
C LEU A 65 -4.31 21.38 18.22
N ASP A 66 -3.35 20.58 17.85
CA ASP A 66 -3.09 19.25 18.43
C ASP A 66 -2.90 19.27 19.96
N GLY A 67 -2.26 20.32 20.48
CA GLY A 67 -2.06 20.52 21.91
C GLY A 67 -3.21 21.20 22.65
N GLN A 68 -4.24 21.69 21.91
CA GLN A 68 -5.32 22.52 22.45
C GLN A 68 -6.67 21.80 22.51
N ILE A 69 -6.69 20.48 22.20
CA ILE A 69 -7.90 19.64 22.18
C ILE A 69 -7.85 18.62 23.31
N ALA A 70 -9.01 18.36 23.91
CA ALA A 70 -9.24 17.27 24.84
C ALA A 70 -10.36 16.36 24.33
N LEU A 71 -10.11 15.07 24.35
CA LEU A 71 -11.10 14.02 24.09
C LEU A 71 -11.64 13.49 25.41
N GLN A 72 -12.91 13.14 25.46
CA GLN A 72 -13.55 12.54 26.65
C GLN A 72 -12.85 11.23 27.04
N SER A 73 -12.45 10.42 26.06
CA SER A 73 -11.69 9.19 26.26
C SER A 73 -10.57 9.10 25.22
N THR A 74 -9.44 8.53 25.61
CA THR A 74 -8.30 8.29 24.72
C THR A 74 -7.85 6.85 24.81
N LEU A 75 -7.29 6.32 23.74
CA LEU A 75 -6.63 5.02 23.75
C LEU A 75 -5.51 5.05 24.81
N THR A 76 -5.49 4.00 25.63
CA THR A 76 -4.36 3.70 26.52
C THR A 76 -3.40 2.77 25.81
N ASP A 77 -2.16 2.67 26.30
CA ASP A 77 -1.17 1.75 25.74
C ASP A 77 -1.69 0.29 25.78
N GLU A 78 -2.45 -0.09 26.83
CA GLU A 78 -3.11 -1.39 26.92
C GLU A 78 -4.18 -1.57 25.82
N LEU A 79 -5.00 -0.55 25.54
CA LEU A 79 -6.00 -0.64 24.46
C LEU A 79 -5.34 -0.73 23.08
N ILE A 80 -4.25 0.00 22.84
CA ILE A 80 -3.47 -0.10 21.59
C ILE A 80 -2.91 -1.51 21.46
N PHE A 81 -2.34 -2.08 22.51
CA PHE A 81 -1.85 -3.46 22.53
C PHE A 81 -2.98 -4.46 22.23
N GLN A 82 -4.16 -4.31 22.85
CA GLN A 82 -5.32 -5.18 22.57
C GLN A 82 -5.79 -5.06 21.11
N ARG A 83 -5.77 -3.87 20.52
CA ARG A 83 -6.06 -3.69 19.10
C ARG A 83 -5.06 -4.42 18.21
N ALA A 84 -3.77 -4.33 18.54
CA ALA A 84 -2.71 -5.04 17.81
C ALA A 84 -2.86 -6.57 17.92
N LEU A 85 -3.16 -7.11 19.10
CA LEU A 85 -3.44 -8.55 19.25
C LEU A 85 -4.64 -8.97 18.43
N LYS A 86 -5.74 -8.22 18.48
CA LYS A 86 -6.94 -8.52 17.68
C LYS A 86 -6.67 -8.51 16.19
N MET A 87 -5.80 -7.61 15.70
CA MET A 87 -5.35 -7.60 14.31
C MET A 87 -4.58 -8.88 13.98
N LEU A 88 -3.63 -9.29 14.82
CA LEU A 88 -2.84 -10.51 14.61
C LEU A 88 -3.73 -11.78 14.63
N GLU A 89 -4.71 -11.84 15.53
CA GLU A 89 -5.64 -12.98 15.66
C GLU A 89 -6.58 -13.14 14.45
N LYS A 90 -6.79 -12.08 13.64
CA LYS A 90 -7.59 -12.17 12.41
C LYS A 90 -6.93 -13.04 11.35
N SER A 91 -5.60 -13.14 11.36
CA SER A 91 -4.82 -13.93 10.41
C SER A 91 -4.04 -15.03 11.13
N PRO A 92 -4.37 -16.32 10.89
CA PRO A 92 -3.62 -17.45 11.45
C PRO A 92 -2.14 -17.38 11.15
N GLU A 93 -1.73 -16.89 9.99
CA GLU A 93 -0.33 -16.75 9.61
C GLU A 93 0.40 -15.70 10.46
N LEU A 94 -0.21 -14.53 10.66
CA LEU A 94 0.37 -13.47 11.50
C LEU A 94 0.50 -13.95 12.93
N TRP A 95 -0.52 -14.65 13.42
CA TRP A 95 -0.52 -15.21 14.76
C TRP A 95 0.57 -16.29 14.91
N SER A 96 0.66 -17.21 13.96
CA SER A 96 1.72 -18.22 13.92
C SER A 96 3.10 -17.58 13.90
N LEU A 97 3.33 -16.59 13.04
CA LEU A 97 4.60 -15.87 12.95
C LEU A 97 4.94 -15.16 14.28
N HIS A 98 3.94 -14.56 14.94
CA HIS A 98 4.10 -13.89 16.23
C HIS A 98 4.55 -14.89 17.32
N CYS A 99 3.88 -16.03 17.43
CA CYS A 99 4.14 -17.04 18.45
C CYS A 99 5.43 -17.82 18.18
N SER A 100 5.64 -18.29 16.93
CA SER A 100 6.83 -19.08 16.55
C SER A 100 8.15 -18.32 16.77
N ASN A 101 8.10 -17.00 16.65
CA ASN A 101 9.25 -16.14 16.93
C ASN A 101 9.37 -15.74 18.42
N ARG A 102 8.54 -16.30 19.31
CA ARG A 102 8.52 -15.96 20.75
C ARG A 102 8.43 -14.45 20.96
N PHE A 103 7.50 -13.81 20.26
CA PHE A 103 7.42 -12.36 20.26
C PHE A 103 6.33 -11.83 21.19
N GLU A 104 5.46 -12.67 21.77
CA GLU A 104 4.32 -12.27 22.62
C GLU A 104 4.76 -11.43 23.83
N ALA A 105 5.67 -11.95 24.66
CA ALA A 105 6.14 -11.24 25.84
C ALA A 105 6.98 -9.99 25.50
N PRO A 106 7.95 -10.06 24.55
CA PRO A 106 8.65 -8.87 24.08
C PRO A 106 7.72 -7.82 23.50
N PHE A 107 6.76 -8.19 22.64
CA PHE A 107 5.83 -7.24 22.02
C PHE A 107 4.92 -6.57 23.06
N ARG A 108 4.36 -7.35 23.99
CA ARG A 108 3.60 -6.80 25.10
C ARG A 108 4.42 -5.78 25.90
N HIS A 109 5.68 -6.11 26.19
CA HIS A 109 6.58 -5.19 26.88
C HIS A 109 6.83 -3.91 26.09
N LEU A 110 7.08 -4.02 24.78
CA LEU A 110 7.26 -2.86 23.90
C LEU A 110 6.03 -1.93 23.95
N CYS A 111 4.83 -2.48 23.74
CA CYS A 111 3.60 -1.71 23.71
C CYS A 111 3.32 -1.00 25.04
N LEU A 112 3.50 -1.69 26.18
CA LEU A 112 3.13 -1.16 27.49
C LEU A 112 4.21 -0.29 28.16
N SER A 113 5.46 -0.36 27.67
CA SER A 113 6.56 0.46 28.23
C SER A 113 6.72 1.80 27.51
N GLU A 114 5.93 2.07 26.47
CA GLU A 114 6.13 3.24 25.61
C GLU A 114 5.74 4.55 26.31
N ASN A 115 4.69 4.55 27.12
CA ASN A 115 4.18 5.75 27.76
C ASN A 115 3.95 6.90 26.76
N LEU A 116 3.23 6.59 25.66
CA LEU A 116 2.96 7.56 24.62
C LEU A 116 2.39 8.87 25.15
N PRO A 117 2.87 10.04 24.71
CA PRO A 117 2.32 11.34 25.10
C PRO A 117 0.80 11.41 24.88
N LEU A 118 0.10 12.16 25.72
CA LEU A 118 -1.37 12.29 25.63
C LEU A 118 -1.83 12.73 24.23
N GLN A 119 -1.13 13.68 23.63
CA GLN A 119 -1.44 14.17 22.28
C GLN A 119 -1.36 13.05 21.24
N VAL A 120 -0.36 12.18 21.33
CA VAL A 120 -0.19 11.02 20.44
C VAL A 120 -1.37 10.06 20.62
N ARG A 121 -1.72 9.72 21.85
CA ARG A 121 -2.87 8.85 22.13
C ARG A 121 -4.19 9.45 21.65
N GLN A 122 -4.37 10.77 21.74
CA GLN A 122 -5.53 11.47 21.19
C GLN A 122 -5.61 11.32 19.65
N LYS A 123 -4.52 11.53 18.93
CA LYS A 123 -4.50 11.34 17.46
C LYS A 123 -4.74 9.89 17.05
N LEU A 124 -4.12 8.93 17.75
CA LEU A 124 -4.38 7.51 17.52
C LEU A 124 -5.85 7.16 17.81
N THR A 125 -6.49 7.79 18.79
CA THR A 125 -7.93 7.62 19.04
C THR A 125 -8.77 8.14 17.90
N VAL A 126 -8.42 9.30 17.35
CA VAL A 126 -9.09 9.83 16.14
C VAL A 126 -8.92 8.88 14.97
N MET A 127 -7.71 8.34 14.79
CA MET A 127 -7.42 7.38 13.71
C MET A 127 -8.19 6.07 13.89
N ASP A 128 -8.22 5.47 15.10
CA ASP A 128 -8.99 4.23 15.39
C ASP A 128 -10.48 4.37 15.05
N VAL A 129 -11.08 5.54 15.30
CA VAL A 129 -12.51 5.76 15.09
C VAL A 129 -12.84 6.24 13.69
N GLN A 130 -12.03 7.11 13.10
CA GLN A 130 -12.35 7.78 11.83
C GLN A 130 -11.73 7.10 10.62
N LEU A 131 -10.61 6.41 10.78
CA LEU A 131 -9.82 5.74 9.74
C LEU A 131 -9.32 4.37 10.24
N PRO A 132 -10.23 3.43 10.56
CA PRO A 132 -9.87 2.17 11.21
C PRO A 132 -8.89 1.33 10.39
N ASP A 133 -9.01 1.33 9.06
CA ASP A 133 -8.11 0.58 8.17
C ASP A 133 -6.69 1.17 8.21
N LEU A 134 -6.56 2.49 8.25
CA LEU A 134 -5.27 3.17 8.43
C LEU A 134 -4.67 2.87 9.80
N PHE A 135 -5.49 2.83 10.85
CA PHE A 135 -5.02 2.49 12.17
C PHE A 135 -4.51 1.03 12.24
N GLU A 136 -5.25 0.09 11.64
CA GLU A 136 -4.83 -1.31 11.55
C GLU A 136 -3.53 -1.45 10.74
N HIS A 137 -3.39 -0.72 9.62
CA HIS A 137 -2.15 -0.62 8.86
C HIS A 137 -0.97 -0.15 9.72
N CYS A 138 -1.15 0.92 10.50
CA CYS A 138 -0.12 1.43 11.40
C CYS A 138 0.24 0.44 12.51
N LEU A 139 -0.73 -0.29 13.05
CA LEU A 139 -0.49 -1.36 14.04
C LEU A 139 0.34 -2.49 13.42
N PHE A 140 0.00 -2.93 12.21
CA PHE A 140 0.77 -3.95 11.48
C PHE A 140 2.20 -3.48 11.23
N THR A 141 2.37 -2.28 10.69
CA THR A 141 3.69 -1.72 10.37
C THR A 141 4.56 -1.60 11.62
N GLY A 142 3.98 -1.16 12.75
CA GLY A 142 4.69 -1.11 14.03
C GLY A 142 5.11 -2.50 14.54
N TRP A 143 4.20 -3.47 14.51
CA TRP A 143 4.48 -4.85 14.89
C TRP A 143 5.56 -5.47 14.00
N ALA A 144 5.42 -5.38 12.68
CA ALA A 144 6.35 -5.96 11.71
C ALA A 144 7.75 -5.35 11.82
N ALA A 145 7.84 -4.01 11.93
CA ALA A 145 9.12 -3.32 12.10
C ALA A 145 9.85 -3.74 13.38
N ALA A 146 9.12 -3.88 14.49
CA ALA A 146 9.71 -4.36 15.75
C ALA A 146 10.12 -5.84 15.68
N LEU A 147 9.34 -6.68 14.99
CA LEU A 147 9.68 -8.09 14.78
C LEU A 147 10.93 -8.24 13.90
N ILE A 148 11.02 -7.49 12.80
CA ILE A 148 12.20 -7.44 11.92
C ILE A 148 13.43 -6.95 12.73
N ALA A 149 13.28 -5.88 13.50
CA ALA A 149 14.35 -5.36 14.35
C ALA A 149 14.86 -6.39 15.37
N LYS A 150 13.95 -7.15 15.99
CA LYS A 150 14.28 -8.28 16.88
C LYS A 150 14.98 -9.41 16.14
N GLU A 151 14.50 -9.79 14.94
CA GLU A 151 15.12 -10.84 14.13
C GLU A 151 16.55 -10.49 13.69
N ILE A 152 16.85 -9.21 13.46
CA ILE A 152 18.21 -8.71 13.23
C ILE A 152 19.07 -8.80 14.49
N GLY A 153 18.47 -8.84 15.67
CA GLY A 153 19.16 -8.81 16.95
C GLY A 153 19.48 -7.39 17.44
N LEU A 154 18.68 -6.41 17.08
CA LEU A 154 18.84 -5.03 17.53
C LEU A 154 18.49 -4.87 19.02
N LYS A 155 19.03 -3.83 19.66
CA LYS A 155 18.78 -3.54 21.07
C LYS A 155 17.28 -3.29 21.32
N PRO A 156 16.76 -3.63 22.51
CA PRO A 156 15.35 -3.41 22.87
C PRO A 156 14.84 -1.99 22.63
N ASP A 157 15.66 -0.96 22.92
CA ASP A 157 15.29 0.43 22.68
C ASP A 157 15.09 0.74 21.18
N ILE A 158 15.88 0.12 20.31
CA ILE A 158 15.71 0.28 18.85
C ILE A 158 14.45 -0.45 18.38
N CYS A 159 14.17 -1.66 18.93
CA CYS A 159 12.92 -2.37 18.63
C CYS A 159 11.69 -1.56 19.09
N LYS A 160 11.79 -0.91 20.26
CA LYS A 160 10.77 -0.01 20.78
C LYS A 160 10.56 1.19 19.86
N ASN A 161 11.63 1.86 19.47
CA ASN A 161 11.55 2.99 18.53
C ASN A 161 11.02 2.57 17.14
N ALA A 162 11.34 1.35 16.68
CA ALA A 162 10.78 0.81 15.45
C ALA A 162 9.25 0.59 15.56
N TYR A 163 8.78 0.02 16.67
CA TYR A 163 7.35 -0.11 16.96
C TYR A 163 6.64 1.26 16.93
N THR A 164 7.15 2.22 17.70
CA THR A 164 6.55 3.55 17.80
C THR A 164 6.59 4.29 16.47
N CYS A 165 7.70 4.22 15.77
CA CYS A 165 7.84 4.82 14.42
C CYS A 165 6.82 4.23 13.44
N GLY A 166 6.66 2.90 13.41
CA GLY A 166 5.68 2.23 12.55
C GLY A 166 4.23 2.53 12.94
N LEU A 167 3.94 2.63 14.25
CA LEU A 167 2.61 3.02 14.70
C LEU A 167 2.24 4.46 14.28
N LEU A 168 3.22 5.33 14.05
CA LEU A 168 3.02 6.76 13.79
C LEU A 168 3.42 7.20 12.39
N HIS A 169 3.93 6.31 11.53
CA HIS A 169 4.53 6.70 10.25
C HIS A 169 3.56 7.49 9.36
N ASP A 170 2.30 7.11 9.37
CA ASP A 170 1.22 7.69 8.56
C ASP A 170 0.30 8.65 9.32
N ILE A 171 0.67 9.05 10.54
CA ILE A 171 -0.17 9.95 11.36
C ILE A 171 -0.43 11.31 10.68
N GLY A 172 0.43 11.71 9.75
CA GLY A 172 0.27 12.91 8.93
C GLY A 172 -0.91 12.84 7.96
N LEU A 173 -1.38 11.64 7.58
CA LEU A 173 -2.54 11.45 6.69
C LEU A 173 -3.84 11.99 7.29
N LEU A 174 -3.95 12.11 8.61
CA LEU A 174 -5.07 12.77 9.27
C LEU A 174 -5.26 14.24 8.84
N HIS A 175 -4.24 14.85 8.27
CA HIS A 175 -4.25 16.23 7.81
C HIS A 175 -4.47 16.36 6.30
N ILE A 176 -4.58 15.25 5.57
CA ILE A 176 -4.72 15.20 4.11
C ILE A 176 -6.13 14.76 3.73
N SER A 177 -6.69 15.37 2.68
CA SER A 177 -8.02 15.00 2.18
C SER A 177 -8.04 13.58 1.65
N ALA A 178 -9.09 12.82 1.98
CA ALA A 178 -9.36 11.53 1.37
C ALA A 178 -9.55 11.62 -0.16
N ASP A 179 -10.03 12.76 -0.67
CA ASP A 179 -10.24 12.99 -2.11
C ASP A 179 -8.92 13.05 -2.90
N VAL A 180 -7.78 13.20 -2.19
CA VAL A 180 -6.43 13.20 -2.78
C VAL A 180 -6.00 11.80 -3.25
N GLN A 181 -6.71 10.76 -2.84
CA GLN A 181 -6.25 9.38 -3.06
C GLN A 181 -6.58 8.82 -4.45
N THR A 182 -7.52 9.41 -5.24
CA THR A 182 -7.85 8.88 -6.58
C THR A 182 -8.57 9.90 -7.48
N PRO A 183 -8.22 10.02 -8.77
CA PRO A 183 -6.96 9.64 -9.40
C PRO A 183 -5.83 10.59 -9.03
N LEU A 184 -4.61 10.10 -8.95
CA LEU A 184 -3.43 10.89 -8.55
C LEU A 184 -3.07 11.91 -9.65
N SER A 185 -3.59 13.13 -9.51
CA SER A 185 -3.01 14.30 -10.20
C SER A 185 -1.65 14.66 -9.58
N GLU A 186 -0.83 15.44 -10.30
CA GLU A 186 0.48 15.87 -9.76
C GLU A 186 0.34 16.66 -8.45
N ASP A 187 -0.71 17.49 -8.33
CA ASP A 187 -0.99 18.26 -7.12
C ASP A 187 -1.45 17.36 -5.97
N ASN A 188 -2.31 16.37 -6.25
CA ASN A 188 -2.73 15.38 -5.26
C ASN A 188 -1.53 14.54 -4.78
N TRP A 189 -0.63 14.17 -5.68
CA TRP A 189 0.59 13.46 -5.34
C TRP A 189 1.50 14.26 -4.41
N ARG A 190 1.70 15.55 -4.69
CA ARG A 190 2.47 16.44 -3.80
C ARG A 190 1.81 16.62 -2.44
N ALA A 191 0.48 16.75 -2.40
CA ALA A 191 -0.26 16.82 -1.15
C ALA A 191 -0.09 15.52 -0.35
N LEU A 192 -0.22 14.36 -0.99
CA LEU A 192 -0.01 13.07 -0.34
C LEU A 192 1.42 12.95 0.23
N GLN A 193 2.44 13.34 -0.51
CA GLN A 193 3.83 13.31 -0.05
C GLN A 193 4.09 14.18 1.20
N SER A 194 3.23 15.16 1.48
CA SER A 194 3.41 16.04 2.64
C SER A 194 3.20 15.33 3.98
N HIS A 195 2.51 14.16 4.02
CA HIS A 195 2.22 13.45 5.27
C HIS A 195 3.48 13.10 6.07
N VAL A 196 4.58 12.74 5.38
CA VAL A 196 5.85 12.40 6.06
C VAL A 196 6.45 13.59 6.80
N VAL A 197 6.32 14.80 6.22
CA VAL A 197 6.79 16.06 6.83
C VAL A 197 5.88 16.47 7.99
N ILE A 198 4.57 16.34 7.81
CA ILE A 198 3.57 16.63 8.85
C ILE A 198 3.77 15.68 10.02
N GLY A 199 3.91 14.38 9.75
CA GLY A 199 4.15 13.36 10.77
C GLY A 199 5.44 13.58 11.54
N GLN A 200 6.55 13.90 10.86
CA GLN A 200 7.82 14.24 11.52
C GLN A 200 7.65 15.42 12.47
N ARG A 201 7.10 16.55 11.98
CA ARG A 201 6.89 17.75 12.82
C ARG A 201 6.05 17.43 14.04
N TYR A 202 4.99 16.65 13.83
CA TYR A 202 4.13 16.23 14.94
C TYR A 202 4.89 15.39 15.98
N ALA A 203 5.72 14.44 15.55
CA ALA A 203 6.54 13.62 16.44
C ALA A 203 7.53 14.49 17.25
N ASP A 204 8.17 15.46 16.57
CA ASP A 204 9.09 16.42 17.22
C ASP A 204 8.37 17.31 18.22
N ASP A 205 7.18 17.83 17.88
CA ASP A 205 6.34 18.68 18.78
C ASP A 205 5.83 17.90 19.99
N CYS A 206 5.61 16.61 19.86
CA CYS A 206 5.24 15.70 20.97
C CYS A 206 6.44 15.29 21.85
N GLY A 207 7.67 15.70 21.51
CA GLY A 207 8.89 15.40 22.25
C GLY A 207 9.35 13.94 22.12
N LEU A 208 8.97 13.23 21.05
CA LEU A 208 9.46 11.89 20.76
C LEU A 208 10.94 11.94 20.38
N GLU A 209 11.63 10.79 20.45
CA GLU A 209 13.02 10.72 20.05
C GLU A 209 13.21 11.18 18.61
N LYS A 210 14.25 11.96 18.33
CA LYS A 210 14.55 12.47 16.97
C LYS A 210 14.72 11.38 15.94
N SER A 211 15.12 10.19 16.36
CA SER A 211 15.23 9.01 15.51
C SER A 211 13.86 8.57 14.96
N ILE A 212 12.78 8.68 15.76
CA ILE A 212 11.41 8.37 15.37
C ILE A 212 10.91 9.38 14.34
N GLY A 213 11.01 10.70 14.64
CA GLY A 213 10.62 11.74 13.68
C GLY A 213 11.38 11.60 12.34
N ARG A 214 12.69 11.31 12.42
CA ARG A 214 13.48 11.03 11.22
C ARG A 214 13.00 9.78 10.48
N GLY A 215 12.65 8.70 11.18
CA GLY A 215 12.12 7.47 10.58
C GLY A 215 10.79 7.73 9.86
N ILE A 216 9.89 8.51 10.47
CA ILE A 216 8.64 8.96 9.86
C ILE A 216 8.89 9.76 8.58
N LEU A 217 9.87 10.68 8.59
CA LEU A 217 10.21 11.46 7.39
C LEU A 217 10.77 10.60 6.25
N GLU A 218 11.51 9.54 6.58
CA GLU A 218 12.31 8.78 5.64
C GLU A 218 11.65 7.47 5.17
N HIS A 219 10.46 7.09 5.67
CA HIS A 219 9.90 5.75 5.38
C HIS A 219 9.52 5.54 3.91
N HIS A 220 9.35 6.59 3.13
CA HIS A 220 9.18 6.50 1.68
C HIS A 220 10.45 6.80 0.88
N GLU A 221 11.57 7.02 1.53
CA GLU A 221 12.87 7.07 0.85
C GLU A 221 13.28 5.66 0.40
N ARG A 222 14.05 5.57 -0.68
CA ARG A 222 14.55 4.32 -1.25
C ARG A 222 16.06 4.36 -1.39
N LEU A 223 16.72 3.20 -1.26
CA LEU A 223 18.18 3.11 -1.38
C LEU A 223 18.69 3.54 -2.76
N ASP A 224 17.88 3.39 -3.80
CA ASP A 224 18.17 3.80 -5.18
C ASP A 224 17.86 5.28 -5.47
N CYS A 225 17.60 6.10 -4.46
CA CYS A 225 17.24 7.51 -4.56
C CYS A 225 15.94 7.80 -5.34
N THR A 226 15.08 6.81 -5.58
CA THR A 226 13.78 7.00 -6.28
C THR A 226 12.66 7.41 -5.34
N GLY A 227 12.87 7.33 -4.02
CA GLY A 227 11.91 7.69 -2.98
C GLY A 227 11.68 9.18 -2.81
N TYR A 228 10.95 9.55 -1.76
CA TYR A 228 10.66 10.91 -1.35
C TYR A 228 10.73 11.08 0.16
N PRO A 229 10.82 12.29 0.72
CA PRO A 229 10.72 13.60 0.05
C PRO A 229 12.05 14.13 -0.49
N ALA A 230 13.19 13.63 -0.01
CA ALA A 230 14.50 14.25 -0.29
C ALA A 230 15.39 13.46 -1.25
N ARG A 231 14.95 12.26 -1.68
CA ARG A 231 15.71 11.35 -2.56
C ARG A 231 17.12 11.09 -2.07
N LYS A 232 17.22 10.72 -0.79
CA LYS A 232 18.48 10.54 -0.09
C LYS A 232 19.26 9.34 -0.61
N ALA A 233 20.57 9.47 -0.69
CA ALA A 233 21.45 8.33 -0.95
C ALA A 233 21.41 7.31 0.21
N ALA A 234 21.59 6.04 -0.11
CA ALA A 234 21.48 4.90 0.81
C ALA A 234 22.24 5.09 2.14
N ASN A 235 23.47 5.61 2.08
CA ASN A 235 24.33 5.85 3.24
C ASN A 235 23.86 7.01 4.14
N LYS A 236 22.86 7.77 3.74
CA LYS A 236 22.26 8.89 4.49
C LYS A 236 20.93 8.53 5.13
N LEU A 237 20.36 7.36 4.80
CA LEU A 237 19.08 6.92 5.35
C LEU A 237 19.25 6.34 6.77
N GLY A 238 18.35 6.72 7.66
CA GLY A 238 18.30 6.18 9.01
C GLY A 238 17.79 4.74 9.03
N LEU A 239 18.24 3.96 10.00
CA LEU A 239 17.82 2.57 10.15
C LEU A 239 16.31 2.44 10.36
N LEU A 240 15.70 3.32 11.17
CA LEU A 240 14.25 3.27 11.42
C LEU A 240 13.46 3.53 10.13
N GLY A 241 13.82 4.52 9.32
CA GLY A 241 13.16 4.78 8.04
C GLY A 241 13.19 3.55 7.12
N GLN A 242 14.33 2.85 7.06
CA GLN A 242 14.47 1.63 6.27
C GLN A 242 13.64 0.46 6.83
N LEU A 243 13.58 0.30 8.16
CA LEU A 243 12.74 -0.72 8.82
C LEU A 243 11.26 -0.47 8.54
N ILE A 244 10.80 0.78 8.69
CA ILE A 244 9.41 1.14 8.46
C ILE A 244 9.06 0.97 6.98
N SER A 245 9.90 1.46 6.06
CA SER A 245 9.70 1.28 4.62
C SER A 245 9.51 -0.20 4.23
N SER A 246 10.27 -1.09 4.86
CA SER A 246 10.19 -2.53 4.58
C SER A 246 8.94 -3.17 5.19
N ALA A 247 8.54 -2.75 6.39
CA ALA A 247 7.34 -3.23 7.07
C ALA A 247 6.05 -2.74 6.39
N ASP A 248 6.01 -1.48 5.97
CA ASP A 248 4.93 -0.86 5.21
C ASP A 248 4.72 -1.57 3.86
N LEU A 249 5.83 -1.82 3.14
CA LEU A 249 5.79 -2.58 1.90
C LEU A 249 5.28 -4.02 2.12
N LEU A 250 5.72 -4.68 3.20
CA LEU A 250 5.23 -6.02 3.55
C LEU A 250 3.72 -6.02 3.75
N HIS A 251 3.17 -5.03 4.46
CA HIS A 251 1.72 -4.87 4.58
C HIS A 251 1.05 -4.70 3.22
N SER A 252 1.57 -3.81 2.39
CA SER A 252 1.01 -3.53 1.06
C SER A 252 1.00 -4.77 0.17
N LEU A 253 2.04 -5.62 0.25
CA LEU A 253 2.10 -6.88 -0.50
C LEU A 253 1.08 -7.91 0.02
N CYS A 254 0.80 -7.92 1.33
CA CYS A 254 -0.16 -8.83 1.94
C CYS A 254 -1.62 -8.41 1.77
N THR A 255 -1.90 -7.12 1.55
CA THR A 255 -3.27 -6.59 1.51
C THR A 255 -3.74 -6.12 0.14
N ASN A 256 -2.83 -5.99 -0.84
CA ASN A 256 -3.16 -5.38 -2.12
C ASN A 256 -4.01 -6.32 -2.98
N GLU A 257 -5.26 -5.92 -3.28
CA GLU A 257 -6.21 -6.65 -4.15
C GLU A 257 -5.71 -6.88 -5.58
N LEU A 258 -4.63 -6.21 -5.98
CA LEU A 258 -4.01 -6.37 -7.30
C LEU A 258 -3.24 -7.68 -7.46
N SER A 259 -2.84 -8.34 -6.39
CA SER A 259 -2.28 -9.69 -6.47
C SER A 259 -3.44 -10.68 -6.57
N ARG A 260 -3.55 -11.35 -7.71
CA ARG A 260 -4.64 -12.26 -8.10
C ARG A 260 -4.68 -13.59 -7.34
N SER A 261 -3.75 -13.83 -6.44
CA SER A 261 -3.67 -15.02 -5.59
C SER A 261 -3.90 -14.63 -4.13
N ARG A 262 -4.45 -15.54 -3.36
CA ARG A 262 -4.67 -15.37 -1.92
C ARG A 262 -3.45 -14.74 -1.25
N HIS A 263 -3.70 -13.70 -0.46
CA HIS A 263 -2.70 -12.86 0.15
C HIS A 263 -2.15 -13.51 1.41
N SER A 264 -1.17 -14.40 1.24
CA SER A 264 -0.41 -14.94 2.34
C SER A 264 0.87 -14.10 2.56
N MET A 265 1.40 -14.13 3.78
CA MET A 265 2.72 -13.53 4.06
C MET A 265 3.81 -14.16 3.19
N HIS A 266 3.68 -15.43 2.88
CA HIS A 266 4.61 -16.16 2.01
C HIS A 266 4.62 -15.62 0.58
N ASP A 267 3.48 -15.15 0.08
CA ASP A 267 3.37 -14.59 -1.28
C ASP A 267 4.18 -13.29 -1.46
N ALA A 268 4.64 -12.68 -0.38
CA ALA A 268 5.57 -11.55 -0.43
C ALA A 268 7.05 -11.98 -0.66
N LEU A 269 7.38 -13.26 -0.44
CA LEU A 269 8.76 -13.75 -0.55
C LEU A 269 9.40 -13.53 -1.93
N PRO A 270 8.74 -13.85 -3.06
CA PRO A 270 9.26 -13.59 -4.40
C PRO A 270 9.61 -12.13 -4.63
N TYR A 271 8.77 -11.20 -4.15
CA TYR A 271 9.03 -9.76 -4.25
C TYR A 271 10.34 -9.38 -3.55
N PHE A 272 10.52 -9.81 -2.29
CA PHE A 272 11.74 -9.49 -1.55
C PHE A 272 12.97 -10.15 -2.17
N LYS A 273 12.86 -11.37 -2.71
CA LYS A 273 13.96 -12.03 -3.43
C LYS A 273 14.41 -11.21 -4.65
N ILE A 274 13.47 -10.72 -5.43
CA ILE A 274 13.74 -9.89 -6.62
C ILE A 274 14.37 -8.55 -6.24
N HIS A 275 13.84 -7.89 -5.24
CA HIS A 275 14.24 -6.53 -4.89
C HIS A 275 15.36 -6.45 -3.84
N ARG A 276 16.19 -7.50 -3.71
CA ARG A 276 17.28 -7.56 -2.72
C ARG A 276 18.11 -6.28 -2.64
N GLY A 277 18.53 -5.74 -3.77
CA GLY A 277 19.35 -4.52 -3.85
C GLY A 277 18.65 -3.24 -3.40
N SER A 278 17.32 -3.26 -3.25
CA SER A 278 16.53 -2.12 -2.81
C SER A 278 16.45 -1.98 -1.29
N PHE A 279 16.94 -2.94 -0.53
CA PHE A 279 16.86 -3.00 0.92
C PHE A 279 18.23 -3.04 1.58
N ASN A 280 18.29 -2.62 2.84
CA ASN A 280 19.41 -2.91 3.71
C ASN A 280 19.56 -4.43 3.86
N GLU A 281 20.76 -4.96 3.72
CA GLU A 281 20.99 -6.41 3.67
C GLU A 281 20.55 -7.13 4.96
N ALA A 282 20.76 -6.52 6.13
CA ALA A 282 20.35 -7.11 7.39
C ALA A 282 18.81 -7.17 7.51
N ILE A 283 18.11 -6.12 7.07
CA ILE A 283 16.65 -6.04 7.05
C ILE A 283 16.11 -7.07 6.06
N HIS A 284 16.63 -7.08 4.84
CA HIS A 284 16.24 -8.03 3.80
C HIS A 284 16.40 -9.48 4.26
N SER A 285 17.58 -9.84 4.79
CA SER A 285 17.84 -11.19 5.27
C SER A 285 16.92 -11.59 6.43
N ALA A 286 16.56 -10.64 7.31
CA ALA A 286 15.60 -10.89 8.39
C ALA A 286 14.20 -11.16 7.84
N ILE A 287 13.73 -10.39 6.86
CA ILE A 287 12.42 -10.57 6.22
C ILE A 287 12.36 -11.94 5.53
N ILE A 288 13.38 -12.29 4.74
CA ILE A 288 13.43 -13.61 4.08
C ILE A 288 13.33 -14.74 5.11
N ARG A 289 14.10 -14.67 6.22
CA ARG A 289 14.01 -15.70 7.28
C ARG A 289 12.63 -15.74 7.94
N LEU A 290 11.98 -14.60 8.18
CA LEU A 290 10.65 -14.54 8.77
C LEU A 290 9.61 -15.15 7.83
N LEU A 291 9.61 -14.75 6.56
CA LEU A 291 8.67 -15.26 5.56
C LEU A 291 8.87 -16.74 5.25
N SER A 292 10.12 -17.24 5.23
CA SER A 292 10.39 -18.67 5.03
C SER A 292 9.90 -19.56 6.17
N ARG A 293 9.65 -19.00 7.38
CA ARG A 293 9.09 -19.75 8.52
C ARG A 293 7.57 -19.88 8.45
N THR A 294 6.88 -19.10 7.64
CA THR A 294 5.42 -19.18 7.51
C THR A 294 4.95 -20.34 6.64
N THR A 295 5.88 -21.05 5.99
CA THR A 295 5.60 -21.98 4.89
C THR A 295 5.18 -23.37 5.29
N SER A 296 5.53 -23.90 6.48
CA SER A 296 5.51 -25.35 6.63
C SER A 296 4.20 -25.95 7.11
N ASP A 297 3.40 -25.22 7.90
CA ASP A 297 2.31 -25.87 8.65
C ASP A 297 0.90 -25.58 8.13
N GLN A 298 0.72 -24.64 7.20
CA GLN A 298 -0.60 -24.18 6.76
C GLN A 298 -0.93 -24.46 5.29
N LEU A 299 0.06 -24.74 4.45
CA LEU A 299 -0.16 -25.06 3.03
C LEU A 299 -0.87 -26.42 2.83
N ASP A 300 -0.79 -27.31 3.80
CA ASP A 300 -1.45 -28.63 3.77
C ASP A 300 -2.99 -28.57 3.86
N GLN A 301 -3.56 -27.40 4.18
CA GLN A 301 -5.02 -27.26 4.38
C GLN A 301 -5.74 -26.53 3.23
N ASP A 302 -5.04 -25.91 2.28
CA ASP A 302 -5.67 -25.10 1.23
C ASP A 302 -5.54 -25.79 -0.15
N THR A 303 -6.37 -26.83 -0.36
CA THR A 303 -6.46 -27.61 -1.61
C THR A 303 -7.05 -26.84 -2.81
N ASP A 304 -7.49 -25.60 -2.64
CA ASP A 304 -8.18 -24.82 -3.68
C ASP A 304 -7.29 -23.79 -4.41
N ILE A 305 -5.95 -23.89 -4.33
CA ILE A 305 -5.08 -23.01 -5.14
C ILE A 305 -5.08 -23.56 -6.56
N PRO A 306 -5.56 -22.80 -7.56
CA PRO A 306 -5.51 -23.26 -8.94
C PRO A 306 -4.05 -23.49 -9.35
N PRO A 307 -3.74 -24.60 -10.02
CA PRO A 307 -2.38 -24.90 -10.45
C PRO A 307 -1.84 -23.77 -11.34
N VAL A 308 -0.57 -23.45 -11.16
CA VAL A 308 0.11 -22.44 -11.99
C VAL A 308 0.19 -22.97 -13.42
N ASN A 309 -0.13 -22.13 -14.38
CA ASN A 309 -0.04 -22.48 -15.80
C ASN A 309 1.44 -22.52 -16.23
N LEU A 310 2.02 -23.71 -16.31
CA LEU A 310 3.41 -23.91 -16.71
C LEU A 310 3.72 -23.30 -18.09
N GLN A 311 2.76 -23.35 -19.04
CA GLN A 311 2.97 -22.74 -20.35
C GLN A 311 3.10 -21.23 -20.25
N ARG A 312 2.29 -20.58 -19.40
CA ARG A 312 2.42 -19.13 -19.13
C ARG A 312 3.80 -18.79 -18.58
N VAL A 313 4.29 -19.55 -17.61
CA VAL A 313 5.62 -19.33 -17.00
C VAL A 313 6.73 -19.47 -18.05
N ARG A 314 6.65 -20.50 -18.90
CA ARG A 314 7.59 -20.72 -20.03
C ARG A 314 7.59 -19.55 -21.00
N ASP A 315 6.42 -19.17 -21.48
CA ASP A 315 6.27 -18.09 -22.46
C ASP A 315 6.73 -16.75 -21.90
N THR A 316 6.42 -16.47 -20.62
CA THR A 316 6.88 -15.26 -19.94
C THR A 316 8.40 -15.25 -19.78
N ASN A 317 9.02 -16.41 -19.50
CA ASN A 317 10.49 -16.51 -19.43
C ASN A 317 11.15 -16.18 -20.77
N ILE A 318 10.59 -16.68 -21.85
CA ILE A 318 11.09 -16.37 -23.22
C ILE A 318 10.97 -14.87 -23.50
N GLN A 319 9.86 -14.23 -23.13
CA GLN A 319 9.66 -12.80 -23.35
C GLN A 319 10.58 -11.94 -22.48
N LEU A 320 10.78 -12.29 -21.21
CA LEU A 320 11.72 -11.59 -20.34
C LEU A 320 13.14 -11.63 -20.93
N LYS A 321 13.55 -12.78 -21.49
CA LYS A 321 14.84 -12.89 -22.18
C LYS A 321 14.92 -12.01 -23.43
N ALA A 322 13.84 -11.91 -24.18
CA ALA A 322 13.77 -11.03 -25.37
C ALA A 322 13.84 -9.53 -25.00
N LEU A 323 13.41 -9.14 -23.80
CA LEU A 323 13.53 -7.79 -23.29
C LEU A 323 14.90 -7.49 -22.66
N TRP A 324 15.50 -8.49 -22.05
CA TRP A 324 16.76 -8.40 -21.32
C TRP A 324 17.97 -8.05 -22.20
N LEU A 325 18.18 -8.80 -23.29
CA LEU A 325 19.37 -8.61 -24.12
C LEU A 325 19.46 -7.20 -24.72
N PRO A 326 18.40 -6.61 -25.32
CA PRO A 326 18.43 -5.23 -25.79
C PRO A 326 18.63 -4.21 -24.67
N LEU A 327 18.08 -4.47 -23.46
CA LEU A 327 18.30 -3.60 -22.30
C LEU A 327 19.77 -3.56 -21.87
N LEU A 328 20.42 -4.73 -21.85
CA LEU A 328 21.83 -4.84 -21.53
C LEU A 328 22.71 -4.08 -22.53
N GLU A 329 22.44 -4.23 -23.83
CA GLU A 329 23.13 -3.49 -24.89
C GLU A 329 22.96 -1.97 -24.75
N LEU A 330 21.74 -1.51 -24.50
CA LEU A 330 21.44 -0.09 -24.28
C LEU A 330 22.17 0.47 -23.05
N SER A 331 22.23 -0.29 -21.96
CA SER A 331 22.88 0.13 -20.70
C SER A 331 24.39 0.36 -20.86
N GLN A 332 25.02 -0.29 -21.84
CA GLN A 332 26.46 -0.15 -22.14
C GLN A 332 26.77 1.06 -23.04
N GLN A 333 25.76 1.71 -23.61
CA GLN A 333 25.99 2.88 -24.47
C GLN A 333 26.32 4.12 -23.61
N ALA A 334 27.58 4.54 -23.64
CA ALA A 334 28.10 5.68 -22.86
C ALA A 334 27.32 7.00 -23.13
N SER A 335 26.73 7.15 -24.32
CA SER A 335 25.92 8.31 -24.69
C SER A 335 24.60 8.40 -23.92
N ILE A 336 24.05 7.28 -23.43
CA ILE A 336 22.83 7.21 -22.64
C ILE A 336 23.15 7.53 -21.16
N CYS A 337 24.26 7.01 -20.64
CA CYS A 337 24.62 7.14 -19.24
C CYS A 337 25.13 8.54 -18.85
N ALA A 338 25.59 9.33 -19.81
CA ALA A 338 26.26 10.62 -19.56
C ALA A 338 25.32 11.84 -19.51
N GLN A 339 24.06 11.71 -19.93
CA GLN A 339 23.10 12.84 -19.96
C GLN A 339 22.31 12.93 -18.66
N PRO A 340 22.28 14.10 -17.98
CA PRO A 340 21.58 14.27 -16.70
C PRO A 340 20.08 13.94 -16.79
N GLU A 341 19.46 14.21 -17.93
CA GLU A 341 18.02 13.97 -18.19
C GLU A 341 17.68 12.47 -18.20
N TRP A 342 18.65 11.64 -18.58
CA TRP A 342 18.51 10.18 -18.67
C TRP A 342 18.91 9.45 -17.39
N LEU A 343 19.41 10.17 -16.39
CA LEU A 343 19.92 9.56 -15.14
C LEU A 343 18.87 8.66 -14.47
N LYS A 344 17.61 9.07 -14.47
CA LYS A 344 16.53 8.28 -13.87
C LYS A 344 16.31 6.97 -14.62
N VAL A 345 16.28 7.01 -15.94
CA VAL A 345 16.08 5.84 -16.78
C VAL A 345 17.30 4.92 -16.72
N SER A 346 18.50 5.45 -16.83
CA SER A 346 19.73 4.65 -16.72
C SER A 346 19.85 3.96 -15.36
N THR A 347 19.48 4.65 -14.27
CA THR A 347 19.43 4.03 -12.94
C THR A 347 18.44 2.89 -12.87
N MET A 348 17.24 3.05 -13.46
CA MET A 348 16.25 1.97 -13.53
C MET A 348 16.73 0.80 -14.39
N MET A 349 17.36 1.07 -15.53
CA MET A 349 17.93 0.03 -16.39
C MET A 349 18.96 -0.80 -15.63
N VAL A 350 19.92 -0.12 -14.95
CA VAL A 350 20.94 -0.80 -14.12
C VAL A 350 20.31 -1.60 -12.98
N SER A 351 19.25 -1.07 -12.35
CA SER A 351 18.53 -1.78 -11.30
C SER A 351 17.85 -3.05 -11.82
N ILE A 352 17.14 -2.98 -12.94
CA ILE A 352 16.49 -4.14 -13.57
C ILE A 352 17.54 -5.18 -13.98
N ILE A 353 18.67 -4.75 -14.53
CA ILE A 353 19.79 -5.62 -14.89
C ILE A 353 20.35 -6.34 -13.66
N GLY A 354 20.56 -5.60 -12.56
CA GLY A 354 21.00 -6.19 -11.30
C GLY A 354 20.02 -7.24 -10.76
N ILE A 355 18.73 -6.92 -10.78
CA ILE A 355 17.66 -7.83 -10.35
C ILE A 355 17.65 -9.11 -11.17
N LEU A 356 17.74 -9.02 -12.49
CA LEU A 356 17.74 -10.19 -13.38
C LEU A 356 18.96 -11.08 -13.12
N ASN A 357 20.14 -10.51 -12.97
CA ASN A 357 21.36 -11.27 -12.65
C ASN A 357 21.28 -11.96 -11.28
N GLU A 358 20.65 -11.32 -10.29
CA GLU A 358 20.58 -11.85 -8.92
C GLU A 358 19.42 -12.83 -8.72
N SER A 359 18.34 -12.73 -9.50
CA SER A 359 17.15 -13.57 -9.37
C SER A 359 17.32 -14.98 -9.92
N GLY A 360 18.30 -15.20 -10.81
CA GLY A 360 18.47 -16.45 -11.52
C GLY A 360 17.40 -16.74 -12.58
N LEU A 361 16.50 -15.77 -12.87
CA LEU A 361 15.45 -15.94 -13.87
C LEU A 361 15.99 -16.00 -15.30
N ASP A 362 17.22 -15.55 -15.53
CA ASP A 362 17.89 -15.65 -16.81
C ASP A 362 18.76 -16.91 -16.95
N ASP A 363 18.89 -17.72 -15.89
CA ASP A 363 19.75 -18.91 -15.85
C ASP A 363 19.28 -19.95 -16.90
N GLU A 364 20.28 -20.56 -17.56
CA GLU A 364 20.04 -21.67 -18.48
C GLU A 364 19.50 -22.90 -17.74
N LEU A 365 19.88 -23.10 -16.48
CA LEU A 365 19.36 -24.19 -15.63
C LEU A 365 17.87 -24.04 -15.40
N LEU A 366 17.39 -22.84 -15.05
CA LEU A 366 15.95 -22.57 -14.94
C LEU A 366 15.22 -22.84 -16.25
N SER A 367 15.79 -22.38 -17.37
CA SER A 367 15.19 -22.61 -18.69
C SER A 367 15.11 -24.09 -19.03
N SER A 368 16.15 -24.86 -18.71
CA SER A 368 16.18 -26.30 -18.90
C SER A 368 15.17 -26.99 -17.98
N TRP A 369 15.06 -26.56 -16.71
CA TRP A 369 14.12 -27.10 -15.75
C TRP A 369 12.67 -26.85 -16.20
N LEU A 370 12.34 -25.66 -16.67
CA LEU A 370 11.01 -25.32 -17.21
C LEU A 370 10.65 -26.12 -18.47
N ILE A 371 11.62 -26.61 -19.27
CA ILE A 371 11.39 -27.39 -20.49
C ILE A 371 11.23 -28.88 -20.19
N THR A 372 11.87 -29.37 -19.15
CA THR A 372 11.80 -30.79 -18.73
C THR A 372 10.36 -31.16 -18.38
N GLU A 373 9.96 -32.41 -18.61
CA GLU A 373 8.68 -32.93 -18.10
C GLU A 373 8.67 -32.83 -16.56
N MET A 374 7.87 -31.91 -16.05
CA MET A 374 7.69 -31.72 -14.61
C MET A 374 6.51 -32.56 -14.14
N ASP A 375 6.70 -33.25 -13.02
CA ASP A 375 5.59 -33.80 -12.28
C ASP A 375 4.82 -32.64 -11.62
N LEU A 376 3.73 -32.25 -12.25
CA LEU A 376 2.85 -31.16 -11.77
C LEU A 376 1.98 -31.60 -10.59
N ASP A 377 1.92 -32.90 -10.28
CA ASP A 377 1.24 -33.41 -9.09
C ASP A 377 2.14 -33.29 -7.85
N ASP A 378 3.45 -33.04 -8.03
CA ASP A 378 4.36 -32.76 -6.92
C ASP A 378 4.15 -31.33 -6.39
N GLN A 379 3.74 -31.23 -5.12
CA GLN A 379 3.51 -29.96 -4.43
C GLN A 379 4.75 -29.05 -4.42
N ALA A 380 5.95 -29.61 -4.29
CA ALA A 380 7.19 -28.84 -4.30
C ALA A 380 7.37 -28.12 -5.66
N ASN A 381 7.15 -28.83 -6.77
CA ASN A 381 7.21 -28.22 -8.11
C ASN A 381 6.14 -27.14 -8.31
N GLN A 382 4.93 -27.29 -7.74
CA GLN A 382 3.90 -26.27 -7.81
C GLN A 382 4.26 -25.00 -7.02
N LEU A 383 4.89 -25.15 -5.86
CA LEU A 383 5.37 -24.02 -5.05
C LEU A 383 6.48 -23.26 -5.77
N ASP A 384 7.46 -23.98 -6.33
CA ASP A 384 8.55 -23.36 -7.08
C ASP A 384 8.01 -22.62 -8.33
N LEU A 385 7.05 -23.21 -9.05
CA LEU A 385 6.39 -22.56 -10.18
C LEU A 385 5.63 -21.31 -9.76
N LYS A 386 4.92 -21.35 -8.63
CA LYS A 386 4.20 -20.18 -8.09
C LYS A 386 5.17 -19.05 -7.75
N GLU A 387 6.30 -19.38 -7.15
CA GLU A 387 7.34 -18.40 -6.84
C GLU A 387 7.92 -17.78 -8.12
N ILE A 388 8.27 -18.58 -9.11
CA ILE A 388 8.82 -18.12 -10.39
C ILE A 388 7.79 -17.24 -11.12
N ASP A 389 6.52 -17.67 -11.19
CA ASP A 389 5.45 -16.91 -11.81
C ASP A 389 5.27 -15.52 -11.17
N ALA A 390 5.31 -15.46 -9.84
CA ALA A 390 5.25 -14.21 -9.10
C ALA A 390 6.47 -13.31 -9.35
N MET A 391 7.68 -13.89 -9.40
CA MET A 391 8.90 -13.16 -9.72
C MET A 391 8.88 -12.61 -11.15
N GLN A 392 8.42 -13.40 -12.12
CA GLN A 392 8.26 -12.97 -13.51
C GLN A 392 7.24 -11.84 -13.65
N TYR A 393 6.11 -11.93 -12.96
CA TYR A 393 5.08 -10.89 -12.94
C TYR A 393 5.61 -9.56 -12.40
N GLU A 394 6.39 -9.60 -11.31
CA GLU A 394 7.03 -8.41 -10.75
C GLU A 394 8.03 -7.78 -11.72
N LEU A 395 8.82 -8.59 -12.41
CA LEU A 395 9.73 -8.09 -13.45
C LEU A 395 8.98 -7.42 -14.61
N LEU A 396 7.86 -7.97 -15.06
CA LEU A 396 7.03 -7.33 -16.08
C LEU A 396 6.54 -5.95 -15.63
N TRP A 397 6.19 -5.77 -14.35
CA TRP A 397 5.83 -4.47 -13.79
C TRP A 397 7.02 -3.49 -13.75
N LEU A 398 8.22 -3.96 -13.45
CA LEU A 398 9.42 -3.13 -13.53
C LEU A 398 9.70 -2.68 -14.96
N PHE A 399 9.59 -3.55 -15.93
CA PHE A 399 9.71 -3.20 -17.35
C PHE A 399 8.60 -2.24 -17.79
N LYS A 400 7.36 -2.41 -17.35
CA LYS A 400 6.25 -1.48 -17.62
C LYS A 400 6.54 -0.09 -17.05
N ARG A 401 7.07 -0.02 -15.84
CA ARG A 401 7.49 1.25 -15.22
C ARG A 401 8.66 1.91 -15.97
N LEU A 402 9.60 1.11 -16.47
CA LEU A 402 10.67 1.60 -17.35
C LEU A 402 10.08 2.17 -18.64
N GLY A 403 9.17 1.47 -19.30
CA GLY A 403 8.48 1.91 -20.52
C GLY A 403 7.78 3.26 -20.34
N TRP A 404 7.05 3.44 -19.22
CA TRP A 404 6.41 4.72 -18.90
C TRP A 404 7.42 5.87 -18.72
N ASN A 405 8.55 5.63 -18.04
CA ASN A 405 9.59 6.66 -17.90
C ASN A 405 10.30 6.97 -19.21
N LEU A 406 10.47 5.97 -20.08
CA LEU A 406 10.99 6.16 -21.44
C LEU A 406 10.03 7.02 -22.28
N GLN A 407 8.72 6.74 -22.24
CA GLN A 407 7.72 7.54 -22.93
C GLN A 407 7.76 9.01 -22.49
N CYS A 408 7.77 9.27 -21.17
CA CYS A 408 7.86 10.64 -20.65
C CYS A 408 9.11 11.39 -21.16
N LEU A 409 10.22 10.68 -21.34
CA LEU A 409 11.45 11.28 -21.89
C LEU A 409 11.36 11.52 -23.39
N ILE A 410 10.80 10.59 -24.14
CA ILE A 410 10.58 10.70 -25.58
C ILE A 410 9.66 11.90 -25.87
N ASP A 411 8.57 12.03 -25.10
CA ASP A 411 7.60 13.13 -25.26
C ASP A 411 8.20 14.52 -24.90
N ALA A 412 9.16 14.55 -23.98
CA ALA A 412 9.86 15.78 -23.59
C ALA A 412 10.86 16.25 -24.64
N HIS A 413 11.30 15.37 -25.57
CA HIS A 413 12.28 15.64 -26.59
C HIS A 413 11.62 15.60 -27.97
N GLU A 414 11.15 16.76 -28.47
CA GLU A 414 10.37 16.89 -29.73
C GLU A 414 11.12 16.43 -30.99
N THR A 415 12.43 16.23 -30.94
CA THR A 415 13.24 15.76 -32.11
C THR A 415 14.32 14.77 -31.68
N PRO A 416 14.38 13.59 -32.31
CA PRO A 416 15.46 12.63 -32.05
C PRO A 416 16.73 13.09 -32.77
N GLU A 417 17.51 13.96 -32.15
CA GLU A 417 18.77 14.48 -32.76
C GLU A 417 19.99 13.55 -32.57
N SER A 418 19.86 12.46 -31.79
CA SER A 418 20.97 11.54 -31.50
C SER A 418 20.62 10.08 -31.80
N SER A 419 21.66 9.30 -32.16
CA SER A 419 21.54 7.85 -32.33
C SER A 419 21.03 7.13 -31.06
N ALA A 420 21.32 7.69 -29.88
CA ALA A 420 20.85 7.19 -28.59
C ALA A 420 19.34 7.35 -28.43
N SER A 421 18.78 8.51 -28.81
CA SER A 421 17.33 8.76 -28.77
C SER A 421 16.57 7.80 -29.70
N THR A 422 17.09 7.55 -30.88
CA THR A 422 16.49 6.58 -31.85
C THR A 422 16.52 5.15 -31.29
N ALA A 423 17.63 4.72 -30.68
CA ALA A 423 17.75 3.38 -30.10
C ALA A 423 16.79 3.19 -28.91
N LEU A 424 16.61 4.21 -28.06
CA LEU A 424 15.69 4.16 -26.94
C LEU A 424 14.23 4.16 -27.38
N ALA A 425 13.87 4.91 -28.42
CA ALA A 425 12.52 4.88 -29.00
C ALA A 425 12.20 3.51 -29.63
N ALA A 426 13.16 2.90 -30.35
CA ALA A 426 13.02 1.58 -30.88
C ALA A 426 12.83 0.52 -29.79
N TYR A 427 13.66 0.60 -28.74
CA TYR A 427 13.51 -0.28 -27.56
C TYR A 427 12.17 -0.10 -26.87
N HIS A 428 11.70 1.13 -26.70
CA HIS A 428 10.41 1.44 -26.08
C HIS A 428 9.24 0.81 -26.86
N THR A 429 9.28 0.88 -28.19
CA THR A 429 8.24 0.24 -29.02
C THR A 429 8.24 -1.27 -28.84
N GLN A 430 9.40 -1.91 -28.94
CA GLN A 430 9.55 -3.35 -28.70
C GLN A 430 9.10 -3.75 -27.29
N LEU A 431 9.47 -2.96 -26.27
CA LEU A 431 9.10 -3.19 -24.88
C LEU A 431 7.58 -3.22 -24.70
N ASN A 432 6.86 -2.23 -25.24
CA ASN A 432 5.41 -2.16 -25.11
C ASN A 432 4.71 -3.33 -25.81
N GLU A 433 5.12 -3.72 -27.02
CA GLU A 433 4.57 -4.86 -27.73
C GLU A 433 4.74 -6.17 -26.91
N GLN A 434 5.92 -6.40 -26.37
CA GLN A 434 6.19 -7.59 -25.55
C GLN A 434 5.41 -7.58 -24.23
N LEU A 435 5.27 -6.41 -23.58
CA LEU A 435 4.52 -6.28 -22.35
C LEU A 435 3.02 -6.51 -22.55
N GLU A 436 2.43 -5.97 -23.61
CA GLU A 436 1.02 -6.23 -23.93
C GLU A 436 0.75 -7.73 -24.11
N GLN A 437 1.62 -8.43 -24.84
CA GLN A 437 1.52 -9.88 -25.02
C GLN A 437 1.69 -10.63 -23.70
N ALA A 438 2.62 -10.23 -22.84
CA ALA A 438 2.84 -10.88 -21.56
C ALA A 438 1.65 -10.68 -20.62
N PHE A 439 1.22 -9.44 -20.44
CA PHE A 439 0.11 -9.13 -19.53
C PHE A 439 -1.23 -9.72 -19.99
N SER A 440 -1.47 -9.88 -21.31
CA SER A 440 -2.69 -10.52 -21.79
C SER A 440 -2.87 -11.93 -21.22
N ARG A 441 -1.78 -12.69 -21.01
CA ARG A 441 -1.81 -14.04 -20.43
C ARG A 441 -2.16 -14.06 -18.95
N TYR A 442 -1.94 -12.95 -18.25
CA TYR A 442 -2.36 -12.78 -16.87
C TYR A 442 -3.79 -12.24 -16.75
N LEU A 443 -4.36 -11.72 -17.88
CA LEU A 443 -5.71 -11.16 -17.97
C LEU A 443 -6.76 -12.17 -18.44
N GLU A 444 -6.36 -13.38 -18.86
CA GLU A 444 -7.32 -14.41 -19.23
C GLU A 444 -8.33 -14.68 -18.11
N PRO A 445 -9.62 -14.70 -18.39
CA PRO A 445 -10.65 -14.94 -17.39
C PRO A 445 -10.39 -16.30 -16.73
N LYS A 446 -10.51 -16.34 -15.39
CA LYS A 446 -10.55 -17.61 -14.66
C LYS A 446 -11.54 -18.51 -15.37
N GLN A 447 -11.12 -19.69 -15.83
CA GLN A 447 -12.10 -20.70 -16.22
C GLN A 447 -13.07 -20.86 -15.06
N PRO A 448 -14.39 -20.81 -15.29
CA PRO A 448 -15.35 -20.96 -14.23
C PRO A 448 -15.07 -22.28 -13.50
N SER A 449 -15.03 -22.21 -12.19
CA SER A 449 -14.84 -23.41 -11.37
C SER A 449 -15.98 -24.40 -11.68
N PRO A 450 -15.76 -25.72 -11.58
CA PRO A 450 -16.83 -26.69 -11.82
C PRO A 450 -18.11 -26.41 -11.00
N SER A 451 -17.97 -25.78 -9.82
CA SER A 451 -19.10 -25.30 -9.00
C SER A 451 -19.84 -24.12 -9.61
N SER A 452 -19.16 -23.19 -10.28
CA SER A 452 -19.80 -22.03 -10.94
C SER A 452 -20.46 -22.41 -12.27
N LEU A 453 -20.01 -23.49 -12.93
CA LEU A 453 -20.72 -24.07 -14.06
C LEU A 453 -22.03 -24.73 -13.62
N HIS A 454 -22.04 -25.41 -12.48
CA HIS A 454 -23.27 -25.98 -11.90
C HIS A 454 -24.25 -24.91 -11.43
N GLU A 455 -23.78 -23.78 -10.91
CA GLU A 455 -24.65 -22.64 -10.54
C GLU A 455 -25.24 -21.96 -11.81
N GLN A 456 -24.44 -21.79 -12.85
CA GLN A 456 -24.93 -21.24 -14.14
C GLN A 456 -25.89 -22.18 -14.86
N GLU A 457 -25.68 -23.49 -14.80
CA GLU A 457 -26.61 -24.49 -15.31
C GLU A 457 -27.92 -24.49 -14.51
N GLN A 458 -27.86 -24.34 -13.18
CA GLN A 458 -29.07 -24.25 -12.34
C GLN A 458 -29.82 -22.92 -12.53
N GLU A 459 -29.13 -21.79 -12.78
CA GLU A 459 -29.79 -20.53 -13.14
C GLU A 459 -30.45 -20.61 -14.53
N GLN A 460 -29.81 -21.25 -15.51
CA GLN A 460 -30.39 -21.45 -16.82
C GLN A 460 -31.57 -22.45 -16.82
N GLU A 461 -31.53 -23.49 -15.98
CA GLU A 461 -32.67 -24.38 -15.78
C GLU A 461 -33.84 -23.68 -15.06
N GLN A 462 -33.57 -22.75 -14.13
CA GLN A 462 -34.63 -21.95 -13.48
C GLN A 462 -35.22 -20.89 -14.44
N GLU A 463 -34.47 -20.35 -15.37
CA GLU A 463 -35.01 -19.41 -16.38
C GLU A 463 -35.82 -20.12 -17.49
N GLN A 464 -35.56 -21.41 -17.74
CA GLN A 464 -36.29 -22.22 -18.71
C GLN A 464 -37.46 -23.00 -18.08
N ALA A 465 -37.63 -22.94 -16.76
CA ALA A 465 -38.77 -23.58 -16.10
C ALA A 465 -40.07 -22.84 -16.42
N PRO A 466 -41.17 -23.55 -16.75
CA PRO A 466 -42.44 -22.91 -17.02
C PRO A 466 -42.93 -22.16 -15.77
N PRO A 467 -43.52 -20.96 -15.92
CA PRO A 467 -43.91 -20.13 -14.80
C PRO A 467 -44.81 -20.87 -13.85
N SER A 468 -44.52 -20.80 -12.56
CA SER A 468 -45.28 -21.46 -11.51
C SER A 468 -46.75 -20.98 -11.51
N GLN A 469 -47.69 -21.83 -11.07
CA GLN A 469 -49.13 -21.49 -10.99
C GLN A 469 -49.36 -20.17 -10.23
N GLN A 470 -48.49 -19.78 -9.33
CA GLN A 470 -48.57 -18.54 -8.56
C GLN A 470 -48.15 -17.30 -9.38
N GLN A 471 -47.23 -17.46 -10.33
CA GLN A 471 -46.83 -16.39 -11.27
C GLN A 471 -47.89 -16.18 -12.35
N LEU A 472 -48.56 -17.24 -12.81
CA LEU A 472 -49.70 -17.15 -13.73
C LEU A 472 -50.91 -16.46 -13.07
N ALA A 473 -51.17 -16.76 -11.80
CA ALA A 473 -52.24 -16.12 -11.05
C ALA A 473 -51.98 -14.61 -10.79
N ASN A 474 -50.73 -14.23 -10.57
CA ASN A 474 -50.34 -12.84 -10.41
C ASN A 474 -50.39 -12.05 -11.74
N ALA A 475 -50.08 -12.70 -12.87
CA ALA A 475 -50.18 -12.08 -14.20
C ALA A 475 -51.67 -11.89 -14.63
N GLU A 476 -52.59 -12.82 -14.27
CA GLU A 476 -54.03 -12.64 -14.49
C GLU A 476 -54.62 -11.54 -13.62
N ASN A 477 -54.20 -11.43 -12.34
CA ASN A 477 -54.63 -10.35 -11.46
C ASN A 477 -54.14 -8.98 -11.92
N ALA A 478 -52.92 -8.87 -12.48
CA ALA A 478 -52.38 -7.64 -13.04
C ALA A 478 -53.12 -7.21 -14.35
N LYS A 479 -53.57 -8.18 -15.19
CA LYS A 479 -54.39 -7.89 -16.35
C LYS A 479 -55.81 -7.42 -15.99
N ASN A 480 -56.42 -8.01 -14.97
CA ASN A 480 -57.76 -7.60 -14.51
C ASN A 480 -57.75 -6.24 -13.78
N ALA A 481 -56.62 -5.81 -13.25
CA ALA A 481 -56.46 -4.47 -12.66
C ALA A 481 -56.25 -3.36 -13.73
N ALA A 482 -55.73 -3.70 -14.90
CA ALA A 482 -55.54 -2.75 -16.00
C ALA A 482 -56.81 -2.48 -16.82
N ASP A 483 -57.79 -3.38 -16.80
CA ASP A 483 -59.08 -3.23 -17.51
C ASP A 483 -60.20 -2.54 -16.71
N SER A 484 -59.94 -2.09 -15.49
CA SER A 484 -60.92 -1.44 -14.61
C SER A 484 -60.70 0.07 -14.38
N ASP A 485 -60.36 0.83 -15.38
CA ASP A 485 -60.35 2.29 -15.29
C ASP A 485 -61.47 2.89 -16.18
N PRO A 486 -62.57 3.36 -15.62
CA PRO A 486 -63.62 4.03 -16.39
C PRO A 486 -63.34 5.52 -16.52
N LYS A 487 -63.39 5.96 -17.76
CA LYS A 487 -63.51 7.34 -18.17
C LYS A 487 -64.69 8.10 -17.49
N SER A 488 -64.46 9.33 -17.25
CA SER A 488 -65.34 10.52 -17.20
C SER A 488 -65.15 11.30 -15.91
N ALA A 489 -65.10 12.61 -15.85
CA ALA A 489 -65.73 13.62 -16.67
C ALA A 489 -65.10 14.98 -16.41
N THR A 490 -64.91 15.75 -17.46
CA THR A 490 -65.36 17.12 -17.75
C THR A 490 -65.36 18.18 -16.65
N LEU A 491 -64.57 19.23 -16.92
CA LEU A 491 -64.91 20.70 -17.06
C LEU A 491 -65.84 21.36 -16.01
N SER A 492 -65.29 22.41 -15.48
CA SER A 492 -65.75 23.81 -15.22
C SER A 492 -65.57 24.18 -13.75
N GLU A 493 -64.97 25.21 -13.40
CA GLU A 493 -64.88 26.65 -13.59
C GLU A 493 -63.55 27.19 -13.02
#